data_cfe86e5b45ce6b126d9bfa0f1f30d46c
#
_entry.id   cfe86e5b45ce6b126d9bfa0f1f30d46c
#
_cell.length_a   1.000
_cell.length_b   1.000
_cell.length_c   1.000
_cell.angle_alpha   90.00
_cell.angle_beta   90.00
_cell.angle_gamma   90.00
#
_symmetry.space_group_name_H-M   'P 1'
#
loop_
_entity.id
_entity.type
_entity.pdbx_description
1 polymer ?
#
loop_
_entity_poly.entity_id
_entity_poly.type
_entity_poly.pdbx_seq_one_letter_code
_entity_poly.pdbx_strand_id
1 'polypeptide(L)'
;MTEKYPKEKLRDFYKELVLALVAAVRSLSLYPPEHPESEKKLEGLIKRLDLYLSQRPSLTLLLLGNEVIVEDMPLPELTKLLPKVLQRLDAIHLERILFRQGLSAEELIRFLQLLVPLLQEPKDGEIVLAKNQERLPHILAGRMPLESKPQVAYEQFVDVLKLARESILSFSAQLKQLFSDVEGPLTNEKVSLAKGAADTIHKKIKAKELSLKILIFQRSADPNPYVHALNVCALSVGIAEQIGLEKEWIQELALGAILHDIGMYLSPSAFLSTTAVLTLDEKTRYWDHPVRGAELLLATPGIPELVPIIAYEHHLHYDGKGFPAQQRPRELNLGSMIASIADTYDNLRRDRPEQKALSMAETLNAMNQGAGKDFHPLLFKAFRDLVKAQAANQ
;
A
#
# COMPACT_ATOMS: atom_id res chain seq x y z
N MET A 1 -3.62 -17.47 24.21
CA MET A 1 -4.98 -17.08 24.68
C MET A 1 -5.72 -16.20 23.67
N THR A 2 -5.68 -16.61 22.40
CA THR A 2 -6.31 -15.91 21.25
C THR A 2 -7.61 -16.55 20.78
N GLU A 3 -8.15 -17.52 21.52
CA GLU A 3 -9.30 -18.36 21.09
C GLU A 3 -10.67 -17.93 21.62
N LYS A 4 -10.81 -16.82 22.32
CA LYS A 4 -12.07 -16.51 23.04
C LYS A 4 -13.10 -15.66 22.29
N TYR A 5 -12.75 -15.02 21.15
CA TYR A 5 -13.73 -14.28 20.36
C TYR A 5 -13.64 -14.64 18.86
N PRO A 6 -14.76 -14.95 18.19
CA PRO A 6 -14.80 -15.07 16.74
C PRO A 6 -14.28 -13.78 16.09
N LYS A 7 -13.44 -13.88 15.06
CA LYS A 7 -12.83 -12.72 14.36
C LYS A 7 -13.84 -11.67 13.92
N GLU A 8 -15.05 -12.07 13.53
CA GLU A 8 -16.15 -11.15 13.18
C GLU A 8 -16.60 -10.30 14.36
N LYS A 9 -16.76 -10.88 15.55
CA LYS A 9 -17.14 -10.14 16.75
C LYS A 9 -16.08 -9.13 17.18
N LEU A 10 -14.81 -9.44 17.00
CA LEU A 10 -13.70 -8.55 17.29
C LEU A 10 -13.66 -7.38 16.30
N ARG A 11 -13.93 -7.65 15.03
CA ARG A 11 -14.03 -6.63 13.98
C ARG A 11 -15.19 -5.64 14.25
N ASP A 12 -16.35 -6.17 14.60
CA ASP A 12 -17.51 -5.33 14.96
C ASP A 12 -17.20 -4.47 16.18
N PHE A 13 -16.55 -5.03 17.19
CA PHE A 13 -16.10 -4.29 18.37
C PHE A 13 -15.15 -3.14 18.00
N TYR A 14 -14.11 -3.39 17.18
CA TYR A 14 -13.17 -2.36 16.74
C TYR A 14 -13.88 -1.27 15.93
N LYS A 15 -14.79 -1.64 15.05
CA LYS A 15 -15.60 -0.69 14.29
C LYS A 15 -16.44 0.20 15.21
N GLU A 16 -17.14 -0.40 16.18
CA GLU A 16 -17.94 0.34 17.16
C GLU A 16 -17.09 1.26 18.02
N LEU A 17 -15.89 0.83 18.40
CA LEU A 17 -14.95 1.63 19.18
C LEU A 17 -14.49 2.87 18.41
N VAL A 18 -14.09 2.74 17.14
CA VAL A 18 -13.70 3.87 16.31
C VAL A 18 -14.87 4.82 16.07
N LEU A 19 -16.08 4.29 15.82
CA LEU A 19 -17.27 5.12 15.68
C LEU A 19 -17.62 5.86 16.97
N ALA A 20 -17.42 5.23 18.14
CA ALA A 20 -17.61 5.88 19.43
C ALA A 20 -16.59 7.00 19.67
N LEU A 21 -15.32 6.79 19.27
CA LEU A 21 -14.28 7.82 19.32
C LEU A 21 -14.66 9.03 18.47
N VAL A 22 -15.06 8.81 17.21
CA VAL A 22 -15.50 9.87 16.31
C VAL A 22 -16.75 10.59 16.85
N ALA A 23 -17.70 9.86 17.41
CA ALA A 23 -18.90 10.43 18.00
C ALA A 23 -18.58 11.32 19.21
N ALA A 24 -17.64 10.90 20.07
CA ALA A 24 -17.17 11.69 21.22
C ALA A 24 -16.47 12.98 20.76
N VAL A 25 -15.55 12.90 19.80
CA VAL A 25 -14.89 14.08 19.20
C VAL A 25 -15.92 15.05 18.60
N ARG A 26 -16.88 14.52 17.84
CA ARG A 26 -17.93 15.35 17.23
C ARG A 26 -18.84 16.03 18.29
N SER A 27 -19.18 15.32 19.35
CA SER A 27 -19.96 15.90 20.44
C SER A 27 -19.22 17.02 21.15
N LEU A 28 -17.93 16.79 21.46
CA LEU A 28 -17.07 17.81 22.09
C LEU A 28 -16.76 19.01 21.18
N SER A 29 -16.95 18.90 19.88
CA SER A 29 -16.85 20.02 18.95
C SER A 29 -18.08 20.95 18.99
N LEU A 30 -19.19 20.50 19.58
CA LEU A 30 -20.46 21.22 19.64
C LEU A 30 -20.84 21.63 21.08
N TYR A 31 -20.45 20.79 22.04
CA TYR A 31 -20.86 20.92 23.44
C TYR A 31 -19.69 20.70 24.39
N PRO A 32 -19.68 21.33 25.60
CA PRO A 32 -18.65 21.05 26.60
C PRO A 32 -18.79 19.60 27.15
N PRO A 33 -17.74 19.08 27.82
CA PRO A 33 -17.75 17.71 28.35
C PRO A 33 -18.92 17.38 29.28
N GLU A 34 -19.34 18.36 30.08
CA GLU A 34 -20.40 18.24 31.10
C GLU A 34 -21.83 18.29 30.50
N HIS A 35 -21.95 18.51 29.20
CA HIS A 35 -23.23 18.50 28.54
C HIS A 35 -23.73 17.07 28.38
N PRO A 36 -25.06 16.77 28.64
CA PRO A 36 -25.60 15.40 28.63
C PRO A 36 -25.31 14.60 27.36
N GLU A 37 -25.28 15.26 26.18
CA GLU A 37 -24.92 14.61 24.90
C GLU A 37 -23.44 14.21 24.86
N SER A 38 -22.55 15.04 25.40
CA SER A 38 -21.11 14.74 25.47
C SER A 38 -20.84 13.65 26.50
N GLU A 39 -21.42 13.75 27.69
CA GLU A 39 -21.30 12.73 28.74
C GLU A 39 -21.66 11.34 28.22
N LYS A 40 -22.83 11.21 27.60
CA LYS A 40 -23.31 9.94 27.04
C LYS A 40 -22.35 9.35 26.01
N LYS A 41 -21.73 10.17 25.13
CA LYS A 41 -20.78 9.69 24.12
C LYS A 41 -19.44 9.32 24.75
N LEU A 42 -18.97 10.12 25.71
CA LEU A 42 -17.74 9.85 26.45
C LEU A 42 -17.87 8.57 27.29
N GLU A 43 -18.96 8.38 28.01
CA GLU A 43 -19.23 7.18 28.79
C GLU A 43 -19.24 5.91 27.90
N GLY A 44 -19.86 6.00 26.74
CA GLY A 44 -19.87 4.92 25.77
C GLY A 44 -18.49 4.55 25.22
N LEU A 45 -17.61 5.53 25.00
CA LEU A 45 -16.23 5.33 24.58
C LEU A 45 -15.37 4.77 25.71
N ILE A 46 -15.43 5.38 26.90
CA ILE A 46 -14.69 4.96 28.10
C ILE A 46 -14.98 3.49 28.39
N LYS A 47 -16.24 3.12 28.46
CA LYS A 47 -16.68 1.74 28.75
C LYS A 47 -16.10 0.73 27.75
N ARG A 48 -15.96 1.08 26.47
CA ARG A 48 -15.38 0.21 25.45
C ARG A 48 -13.85 0.10 25.60
N LEU A 49 -13.18 1.21 25.88
CA LEU A 49 -11.74 1.22 26.12
C LEU A 49 -11.39 0.44 27.39
N ASP A 50 -12.11 0.63 28.50
CA ASP A 50 -11.92 -0.08 29.75
C ASP A 50 -12.13 -1.59 29.56
N LEU A 51 -13.19 -1.99 28.87
CA LEU A 51 -13.45 -3.40 28.57
C LEU A 51 -12.29 -4.04 27.82
N TYR A 52 -11.71 -3.35 26.87
CA TYR A 52 -10.58 -3.85 26.08
C TYR A 52 -9.26 -3.83 26.88
N LEU A 53 -8.93 -2.71 27.51
CA LEU A 53 -7.68 -2.50 28.24
C LEU A 53 -7.64 -3.27 29.56
N SER A 54 -8.77 -3.69 30.11
CA SER A 54 -8.79 -4.63 31.26
C SER A 54 -8.22 -6.01 30.90
N GLN A 55 -8.23 -6.40 29.64
CA GLN A 55 -7.79 -7.70 29.16
C GLN A 55 -6.50 -7.64 28.34
N ARG A 56 -6.04 -6.45 27.94
CA ARG A 56 -4.89 -6.23 27.08
C ARG A 56 -4.10 -5.01 27.50
N PRO A 57 -2.78 -5.01 27.36
CA PRO A 57 -1.92 -3.93 27.82
C PRO A 57 -2.09 -2.63 27.05
N SER A 58 -2.53 -2.71 25.81
CA SER A 58 -2.71 -1.54 24.93
C SER A 58 -3.72 -1.80 23.81
N LEU A 59 -4.18 -0.71 23.21
CA LEU A 59 -4.96 -0.67 21.97
C LEU A 59 -4.33 0.33 21.01
N THR A 60 -4.04 -0.10 19.80
CA THR A 60 -3.45 0.74 18.75
C THR A 60 -4.45 1.03 17.66
N LEU A 61 -4.62 2.29 17.32
CA LEU A 61 -5.33 2.78 16.16
C LEU A 61 -4.33 3.41 15.20
N LEU A 62 -4.23 2.86 13.99
CA LEU A 62 -3.39 3.40 12.92
C LEU A 62 -4.28 4.04 11.86
N LEU A 63 -3.83 5.21 11.39
CA LEU A 63 -4.49 6.04 10.40
C LEU A 63 -3.48 6.24 9.26
N LEU A 64 -3.53 5.38 8.25
CA LEU A 64 -2.59 5.40 7.14
C LEU A 64 -3.27 5.95 5.88
N GLY A 65 -3.10 7.24 5.63
CA GLY A 65 -3.84 7.96 4.61
C GLY A 65 -5.34 7.89 4.89
N ASN A 66 -6.10 7.21 4.03
CA ASN A 66 -7.54 7.02 4.23
C ASN A 66 -7.91 5.70 4.90
N GLU A 67 -6.95 4.88 5.32
CA GLU A 67 -7.23 3.57 5.92
C GLU A 67 -7.18 3.63 7.44
N VAL A 68 -8.14 2.94 8.08
CA VAL A 68 -8.23 2.78 9.53
C VAL A 68 -7.87 1.34 9.87
N ILE A 69 -6.87 1.16 10.72
CA ILE A 69 -6.43 -0.15 11.21
C ILE A 69 -6.48 -0.11 12.74
N VAL A 70 -7.16 -1.07 13.36
CA VAL A 70 -7.18 -1.21 14.82
C VAL A 70 -6.42 -2.48 15.19
N GLU A 71 -5.37 -2.34 15.99
CA GLU A 71 -4.36 -3.37 16.20
C GLU A 71 -3.75 -3.78 14.85
N ASP A 72 -4.05 -4.97 14.40
CA ASP A 72 -3.62 -5.52 13.12
C ASP A 72 -4.78 -5.72 12.13
N MET A 73 -5.99 -5.20 12.46
CA MET A 73 -7.21 -5.42 11.69
C MET A 73 -7.61 -4.18 10.88
N PRO A 74 -7.51 -4.20 9.55
CA PRO A 74 -8.01 -3.11 8.71
C PRO A 74 -9.55 -3.08 8.69
N LEU A 75 -10.10 -1.85 8.75
CA LEU A 75 -11.53 -1.58 8.77
C LEU A 75 -11.94 -0.72 7.54
N PRO A 76 -11.93 -1.29 6.33
CA PRO A 76 -12.18 -0.54 5.09
C PRO A 76 -13.58 0.07 5.01
N GLU A 77 -14.55 -0.47 5.75
CA GLU A 77 -15.88 0.12 5.89
C GLU A 77 -15.84 1.51 6.54
N LEU A 78 -14.90 1.78 7.44
CA LEU A 78 -14.74 3.09 8.08
C LEU A 78 -14.18 4.14 7.11
N THR A 79 -13.37 3.74 6.15
CA THR A 79 -12.90 4.62 5.06
C THR A 79 -14.07 5.25 4.30
N LYS A 80 -15.11 4.46 4.03
CA LYS A 80 -16.32 4.95 3.34
C LYS A 80 -17.22 5.79 4.24
N LEU A 81 -17.28 5.47 5.53
CA LEU A 81 -18.13 6.16 6.49
C LEU A 81 -17.56 7.50 6.99
N LEU A 82 -16.23 7.63 7.03
CA LEU A 82 -15.54 8.71 7.72
C LEU A 82 -14.53 9.50 6.83
N PRO A 83 -14.75 9.69 5.52
CA PRO A 83 -13.72 10.24 4.63
C PRO A 83 -13.25 11.64 5.04
N LYS A 84 -14.17 12.51 5.48
CA LYS A 84 -13.83 13.87 5.93
C LYS A 84 -13.06 13.89 7.26
N VAL A 85 -13.32 12.93 8.14
CA VAL A 85 -12.61 12.82 9.43
C VAL A 85 -11.19 12.35 9.15
N LEU A 86 -11.01 11.31 8.32
CA LEU A 86 -9.70 10.78 7.96
C LEU A 86 -8.84 11.83 7.27
N GLN A 87 -9.41 12.60 6.34
CA GLN A 87 -8.71 13.71 5.68
C GLN A 87 -8.22 14.78 6.69
N ARG A 88 -9.00 15.09 7.73
CA ARG A 88 -8.58 16.04 8.77
C ARG A 88 -7.53 15.48 9.69
N LEU A 89 -7.60 14.20 10.02
CA LEU A 89 -6.58 13.51 10.83
C LEU A 89 -5.24 13.44 10.08
N ASP A 90 -5.27 13.18 8.78
CA ASP A 90 -4.10 13.21 7.92
C ASP A 90 -3.48 14.63 7.83
N ALA A 91 -4.31 15.66 7.73
CA ALA A 91 -3.86 17.07 7.67
C ALA A 91 -3.13 17.52 8.94
N ILE A 92 -3.39 16.93 10.09
CA ILE A 92 -2.66 17.16 11.36
C ILE A 92 -1.55 16.15 11.61
N HIS A 93 -1.26 15.29 10.63
CA HIS A 93 -0.28 14.22 10.72
C HIS A 93 -0.51 13.26 11.90
N LEU A 94 -1.78 12.99 12.23
CA LEU A 94 -2.14 12.00 13.23
C LEU A 94 -2.23 10.62 12.57
N GLU A 95 -1.11 9.92 12.55
CA GLU A 95 -0.96 8.60 11.94
C GLU A 95 -1.22 7.46 12.93
N ARG A 96 -1.12 7.75 14.25
CA ARG A 96 -1.29 6.77 15.31
C ARG A 96 -1.94 7.34 16.56
N ILE A 97 -2.82 6.54 17.16
CA ILE A 97 -3.27 6.71 18.55
C ILE A 97 -3.07 5.38 19.28
N LEU A 98 -2.29 5.38 20.33
CA LEU A 98 -2.07 4.23 21.21
C LEU A 98 -2.67 4.55 22.59
N PHE A 99 -3.61 3.72 23.01
CA PHE A 99 -4.16 3.72 24.36
C PHE A 99 -3.51 2.60 25.18
N ARG A 100 -3.11 2.88 26.43
CA ARG A 100 -2.48 1.92 27.34
C ARG A 100 -3.38 1.60 28.51
N GLN A 101 -3.16 0.43 29.11
CA GLN A 101 -3.79 0.05 30.37
C GLN A 101 -3.47 1.08 31.46
N GLY A 102 -4.45 1.44 32.27
CA GLY A 102 -4.37 2.53 33.25
C GLY A 102 -4.88 3.88 32.76
N LEU A 103 -5.36 3.96 31.51
CA LEU A 103 -5.99 5.15 30.95
C LEU A 103 -7.17 5.59 31.82
N SER A 104 -7.16 6.85 32.29
CA SER A 104 -8.29 7.43 33.03
C SER A 104 -9.27 8.17 32.12
N ALA A 105 -10.52 8.29 32.57
CA ALA A 105 -11.54 9.08 31.88
C ALA A 105 -11.11 10.54 31.68
N GLU A 106 -10.46 11.14 32.69
CA GLU A 106 -9.98 12.52 32.65
C GLU A 106 -8.89 12.70 31.59
N GLU A 107 -7.97 11.74 31.50
CA GLU A 107 -6.90 11.75 30.49
C GLU A 107 -7.45 11.64 29.08
N LEU A 108 -8.41 10.75 28.87
CA LEU A 108 -9.12 10.59 27.59
C LEU A 108 -9.85 11.88 27.19
N ILE A 109 -10.62 12.48 28.10
CA ILE A 109 -11.33 13.74 27.84
C ILE A 109 -10.33 14.85 27.48
N ARG A 110 -9.25 14.97 28.21
CA ARG A 110 -8.17 15.94 27.93
C ARG A 110 -7.57 15.74 26.54
N PHE A 111 -7.29 14.51 26.16
CA PHE A 111 -6.83 14.17 24.82
C PHE A 111 -7.83 14.58 23.73
N LEU A 112 -9.11 14.26 23.92
CA LEU A 112 -10.16 14.61 22.95
C LEU A 112 -10.36 16.13 22.83
N GLN A 113 -10.25 16.85 23.95
CA GLN A 113 -10.29 18.33 23.95
C GLN A 113 -9.09 18.96 23.22
N LEU A 114 -7.93 18.29 23.19
CA LEU A 114 -6.80 18.71 22.36
C LEU A 114 -7.03 18.43 20.86
N LEU A 115 -7.70 17.32 20.53
CA LEU A 115 -7.97 16.96 19.14
C LEU A 115 -9.03 17.86 18.47
N VAL A 116 -10.05 18.26 19.20
CA VAL A 116 -11.19 19.02 18.63
C VAL A 116 -10.74 20.29 17.89
N PRO A 117 -9.96 21.23 18.47
CA PRO A 117 -9.51 22.41 17.77
C PRO A 117 -8.57 22.09 16.60
N LEU A 118 -7.72 21.07 16.73
CA LEU A 118 -6.81 20.67 15.65
C LEU A 118 -7.55 20.13 14.43
N LEU A 119 -8.67 19.44 14.64
CA LEU A 119 -9.52 18.96 13.55
C LEU A 119 -10.36 20.06 12.91
N GLN A 120 -10.60 21.16 13.58
CA GLN A 120 -11.31 22.32 13.04
C GLN A 120 -10.36 23.21 12.21
N GLU A 121 -9.18 23.50 12.76
CA GLU A 121 -8.11 24.24 12.09
C GLU A 121 -6.80 23.44 12.16
N PRO A 122 -6.46 22.69 11.11
CA PRO A 122 -5.29 21.81 11.11
C PRO A 122 -3.99 22.61 10.95
N LYS A 123 -3.60 23.33 12.00
CA LYS A 123 -2.31 24.04 12.09
C LYS A 123 -1.51 23.45 13.24
N ASP A 124 -0.24 23.15 13.00
CA ASP A 124 0.73 22.72 14.01
C ASP A 124 0.31 21.49 14.85
N GLY A 125 -0.52 20.60 14.31
CA GLY A 125 -1.09 19.46 15.06
C GLY A 125 -0.03 18.57 15.69
N GLU A 126 1.04 18.26 14.95
CA GLU A 126 2.17 17.46 15.44
C GLU A 126 2.87 18.11 16.65
N ILE A 127 3.10 19.43 16.57
CA ILE A 127 3.77 20.19 17.65
C ILE A 127 2.89 20.24 18.90
N VAL A 128 1.58 20.43 18.74
CA VAL A 128 0.62 20.50 19.85
C VAL A 128 0.53 19.16 20.57
N LEU A 129 0.41 18.05 19.80
CA LEU A 129 0.35 16.71 20.39
C LEU A 129 1.65 16.35 21.11
N ALA A 130 2.81 16.63 20.52
CA ALA A 130 4.12 16.38 21.13
C ALA A 130 4.31 17.16 22.44
N LYS A 131 3.96 18.45 22.48
CA LYS A 131 4.07 19.29 23.69
C LYS A 131 3.16 18.84 24.83
N ASN A 132 2.07 18.16 24.55
CA ASN A 132 1.14 17.68 25.58
C ASN A 132 1.35 16.21 25.97
N GLN A 133 2.33 15.52 25.39
CA GLN A 133 2.56 14.09 25.63
C GLN A 133 2.81 13.75 27.11
N GLU A 134 3.52 14.59 27.86
CA GLU A 134 3.76 14.39 29.31
C GLU A 134 2.47 14.41 30.15
N ARG A 135 1.42 15.08 29.65
CA ARG A 135 0.10 15.13 30.31
C ARG A 135 -0.82 13.98 29.93
N LEU A 136 -0.35 13.10 29.05
CA LEU A 136 -1.07 11.96 28.48
C LEU A 136 -0.22 10.68 28.61
N PRO A 137 0.08 10.22 29.82
CA PRO A 137 1.00 9.09 30.05
C PRO A 137 0.50 7.76 29.44
N HIS A 138 -0.83 7.59 29.31
CA HIS A 138 -1.44 6.38 28.75
C HIS A 138 -1.95 6.55 27.32
N ILE A 139 -1.77 7.74 26.73
CA ILE A 139 -2.13 8.00 25.33
C ILE A 139 -0.90 8.48 24.58
N LEU A 140 -0.54 7.80 23.51
CA LEU A 140 0.48 8.28 22.58
C LEU A 140 -0.18 8.56 21.24
N ALA A 141 -0.15 9.81 20.80
CA ALA A 141 -0.82 10.25 19.59
C ALA A 141 0.08 11.19 18.78
N GLY A 142 0.10 11.01 17.46
CA GLY A 142 0.88 11.85 16.54
C GLY A 142 1.38 11.09 15.34
N ARG A 143 2.42 11.63 14.72
CA ARG A 143 3.14 10.96 13.64
C ARG A 143 3.82 9.71 14.19
N MET A 144 3.94 8.68 13.36
CA MET A 144 4.77 7.54 13.74
C MET A 144 6.23 8.00 13.88
N PRO A 145 6.81 8.03 15.10
CA PRO A 145 8.19 8.47 15.25
C PRO A 145 9.13 7.44 14.62
N LEU A 146 10.14 7.92 13.93
CA LEU A 146 11.24 7.10 13.42
C LEU A 146 12.13 6.50 14.54
N GLU A 147 11.96 6.99 15.78
CA GLU A 147 12.78 6.58 16.93
C GLU A 147 11.96 6.58 18.23
N SER A 148 11.54 5.43 18.71
CA SER A 148 11.39 5.13 20.15
C SER A 148 11.05 3.65 20.37
N LYS A 149 11.72 3.04 21.35
CA LYS A 149 11.68 1.60 21.65
C LYS A 149 10.36 1.16 22.28
N PRO A 150 9.82 0.06 21.84
CA PRO A 150 8.54 -0.52 22.23
C PRO A 150 8.57 -1.97 22.67
N GLN A 151 7.40 -2.53 23.00
CA GLN A 151 7.25 -3.93 23.36
C GLN A 151 7.13 -4.85 22.13
N VAL A 152 7.69 -6.05 22.25
CA VAL A 152 8.21 -6.94 21.20
C VAL A 152 7.36 -7.22 19.94
N ALA A 153 6.04 -7.25 19.98
CA ALA A 153 5.24 -7.55 18.79
C ALA A 153 4.93 -6.33 17.90
N TYR A 154 4.83 -5.16 18.53
CA TYR A 154 4.62 -3.88 17.84
C TYR A 154 5.95 -3.37 17.25
N GLU A 155 7.07 -3.58 17.94
CA GLU A 155 8.42 -3.30 17.46
C GLU A 155 8.68 -3.98 16.12
N GLN A 156 8.32 -5.26 16.02
CA GLN A 156 8.47 -6.02 14.78
C GLN A 156 7.65 -5.44 13.61
N PHE A 157 6.45 -4.93 13.87
CA PHE A 157 5.61 -4.36 12.80
C PHE A 157 6.12 -2.97 12.37
N VAL A 158 6.51 -2.11 13.32
CA VAL A 158 7.09 -0.78 13.02
C VAL A 158 8.45 -0.92 12.36
N ASP A 159 9.27 -1.85 12.82
CA ASP A 159 10.57 -2.15 12.20
C ASP A 159 10.38 -2.70 10.78
N VAL A 160 9.36 -3.53 10.55
CA VAL A 160 8.99 -4.01 9.21
C VAL A 160 8.53 -2.86 8.31
N LEU A 161 7.71 -1.92 8.82
CA LEU A 161 7.29 -0.73 8.06
C LEU A 161 8.46 0.20 7.76
N LYS A 162 9.34 0.42 8.74
CA LYS A 162 10.54 1.24 8.59
C LYS A 162 11.52 0.62 7.59
N LEU A 163 11.83 -0.65 7.74
CA LEU A 163 12.68 -1.42 6.83
C LEU A 163 12.09 -1.46 5.41
N ALA A 164 10.78 -1.62 5.29
CA ALA A 164 10.11 -1.57 4.00
C ALA A 164 10.20 -0.18 3.37
N ARG A 165 9.96 0.88 4.13
CA ARG A 165 10.06 2.27 3.64
C ARG A 165 11.50 2.63 3.25
N GLU A 166 12.48 2.29 4.08
CA GLU A 166 13.91 2.49 3.77
C GLU A 166 14.31 1.67 2.54
N SER A 167 13.83 0.45 2.42
CA SER A 167 14.05 -0.39 1.25
C SER A 167 13.41 0.22 0.00
N ILE A 168 12.15 0.69 0.07
CA ILE A 168 11.45 1.36 -1.03
C ILE A 168 12.21 2.61 -1.48
N LEU A 169 12.67 3.45 -0.56
CA LEU A 169 13.43 4.66 -0.87
C LEU A 169 14.79 4.33 -1.50
N SER A 170 15.51 3.35 -0.95
CA SER A 170 16.79 2.89 -1.50
C SER A 170 16.65 2.30 -2.91
N PHE A 171 15.63 1.43 -3.12
CA PHE A 171 15.35 0.87 -4.43
C PHE A 171 14.86 1.93 -5.42
N SER A 172 14.03 2.86 -4.99
CA SER A 172 13.56 3.96 -5.83
C SER A 172 14.72 4.81 -6.34
N ALA A 173 15.74 5.07 -5.50
CA ALA A 173 16.95 5.77 -5.92
C ALA A 173 17.77 4.98 -6.95
N GLN A 174 17.93 3.66 -6.76
CA GLN A 174 18.61 2.78 -7.70
C GLN A 174 17.86 2.69 -9.04
N LEU A 175 16.53 2.56 -9.01
CA LEU A 175 15.71 2.53 -10.22
C LEU A 175 15.73 3.88 -10.95
N LYS A 176 15.79 5.01 -10.22
CA LYS A 176 15.97 6.32 -10.82
C LYS A 176 17.29 6.38 -11.62
N GLN A 177 18.39 5.85 -11.08
CA GLN A 177 19.66 5.77 -11.80
C GLN A 177 19.57 4.82 -13.00
N LEU A 178 18.88 3.69 -12.87
CA LEU A 178 18.67 2.73 -13.95
C LEU A 178 17.91 3.36 -15.12
N PHE A 179 16.83 4.08 -14.84
CA PHE A 179 15.94 4.66 -15.86
C PHE A 179 16.32 6.06 -16.31
N SER A 180 17.37 6.70 -15.74
CA SER A 180 17.88 7.97 -16.23
C SER A 180 18.58 7.77 -17.59
N ASP A 181 18.42 8.74 -18.49
CA ASP A 181 19.15 8.83 -19.75
C ASP A 181 19.11 7.52 -20.58
N VAL A 182 17.92 6.95 -20.73
CA VAL A 182 17.70 5.77 -21.57
C VAL A 182 17.42 6.22 -22.99
N GLU A 183 18.42 6.16 -23.84
CA GLU A 183 18.32 6.54 -25.27
C GLU A 183 18.41 5.34 -26.22
N GLY A 184 18.83 4.18 -25.72
CA GLY A 184 19.04 2.95 -26.48
C GLY A 184 19.35 1.76 -25.58
N PRO A 185 20.03 0.71 -26.09
CA PRO A 185 20.37 -0.48 -25.32
C PRO A 185 21.05 -0.15 -24.00
N LEU A 186 20.70 -0.88 -22.94
CA LEU A 186 21.24 -0.63 -21.61
C LEU A 186 22.75 -0.94 -21.56
N THR A 187 23.47 -0.11 -20.84
CA THR A 187 24.87 -0.38 -20.53
C THR A 187 24.99 -1.59 -19.58
N ASN A 188 26.16 -2.24 -19.59
CA ASN A 188 26.48 -3.35 -18.68
C ASN A 188 26.27 -2.96 -17.20
N GLU A 189 26.56 -1.71 -16.85
CA GLU A 189 26.34 -1.18 -15.50
C GLU A 189 24.85 -1.14 -15.15
N LYS A 190 23.99 -0.62 -16.04
CA LYS A 190 22.54 -0.59 -15.87
C LYS A 190 21.95 -1.99 -15.81
N VAL A 191 22.40 -2.92 -16.64
CA VAL A 191 21.99 -4.33 -16.59
C VAL A 191 22.36 -4.96 -15.24
N SER A 192 23.59 -4.72 -14.77
CA SER A 192 24.04 -5.22 -13.46
C SER A 192 23.21 -4.63 -12.31
N LEU A 193 22.90 -3.34 -12.37
CA LEU A 193 22.07 -2.65 -11.38
C LEU A 193 20.65 -3.24 -11.34
N ALA A 194 20.03 -3.46 -12.51
CA ALA A 194 18.69 -4.04 -12.60
C ALA A 194 18.65 -5.47 -12.05
N LYS A 195 19.62 -6.32 -12.41
CA LYS A 195 19.77 -7.68 -11.89
C LYS A 195 19.99 -7.69 -10.38
N GLY A 196 20.84 -6.80 -9.86
CA GLY A 196 21.09 -6.64 -8.43
C GLY A 196 19.85 -6.23 -7.65
N ALA A 197 19.05 -5.31 -8.20
CA ALA A 197 17.78 -4.89 -7.62
C ALA A 197 16.77 -6.05 -7.58
N ALA A 198 16.58 -6.76 -8.70
CA ALA A 198 15.70 -7.91 -8.80
C ALA A 198 16.06 -9.03 -7.79
N ASP A 199 17.33 -9.39 -7.73
CA ASP A 199 17.84 -10.41 -6.81
C ASP A 199 17.67 -10.00 -5.34
N THR A 200 17.89 -8.72 -5.03
CA THR A 200 17.72 -8.19 -3.67
C THR A 200 16.25 -8.19 -3.25
N ILE A 201 15.33 -7.79 -4.14
CA ILE A 201 13.89 -7.83 -3.87
C ILE A 201 13.44 -9.28 -3.60
N HIS A 202 13.82 -10.22 -4.45
CA HIS A 202 13.50 -11.64 -4.28
C HIS A 202 14.03 -12.17 -2.93
N LYS A 203 15.30 -11.92 -2.61
CA LYS A 203 15.91 -12.34 -1.32
C LYS A 203 15.14 -11.76 -0.12
N LYS A 204 14.80 -10.47 -0.16
CA LYS A 204 14.07 -9.81 0.92
C LYS A 204 12.64 -10.33 1.09
N ILE A 205 11.95 -10.65 0.00
CA ILE A 205 10.61 -11.28 0.06
C ILE A 205 10.71 -12.66 0.69
N LYS A 206 11.66 -13.49 0.23
CA LYS A 206 11.88 -14.84 0.76
C LYS A 206 12.29 -14.85 2.23
N ALA A 207 13.12 -13.89 2.65
CA ALA A 207 13.51 -13.70 4.05
C ALA A 207 12.40 -13.04 4.91
N LYS A 208 11.25 -12.67 4.31
CA LYS A 208 10.18 -11.89 4.96
C LYS A 208 10.61 -10.51 5.48
N GLU A 209 11.72 -10.00 5.00
CA GLU A 209 12.22 -8.65 5.29
C GLU A 209 11.46 -7.57 4.52
N LEU A 210 11.06 -7.86 3.26
CA LEU A 210 10.14 -7.03 2.50
C LEU A 210 8.74 -7.63 2.62
N SER A 211 7.90 -6.95 3.37
CA SER A 211 6.54 -7.43 3.61
C SER A 211 5.65 -7.16 2.39
N LEU A 212 5.26 -8.21 1.68
CA LEU A 212 4.23 -8.14 0.64
C LEU A 212 2.92 -7.55 1.18
N LYS A 213 2.64 -7.76 2.46
CA LYS A 213 1.50 -7.18 3.16
C LYS A 213 1.48 -5.65 3.00
N ILE A 214 2.62 -4.97 3.19
CA ILE A 214 2.69 -3.50 3.05
C ILE A 214 2.33 -3.09 1.62
N LEU A 215 2.90 -3.75 0.61
CA LEU A 215 2.65 -3.45 -0.79
C LEU A 215 1.21 -3.74 -1.20
N ILE A 216 0.62 -4.82 -0.67
CA ILE A 216 -0.77 -5.21 -0.93
C ILE A 216 -1.76 -4.22 -0.28
N PHE A 217 -1.47 -3.72 0.92
CA PHE A 217 -2.39 -2.86 1.67
C PHE A 217 -2.14 -1.37 1.46
N GLN A 218 -0.94 -0.97 1.08
CA GLN A 218 -0.60 0.43 0.86
C GLN A 218 -1.31 0.98 -0.38
N ARG A 219 -1.99 2.14 -0.23
CA ARG A 219 -2.35 2.98 -1.37
C ARG A 219 -1.15 3.83 -1.71
N SER A 220 -0.69 3.78 -2.94
CA SER A 220 0.39 4.67 -3.37
C SER A 220 -0.22 6.02 -3.76
N ALA A 221 -0.15 6.99 -2.85
CA ALA A 221 -0.37 8.40 -3.18
C ALA A 221 0.85 9.01 -3.92
N ASP A 222 1.96 8.26 -3.98
CA ASP A 222 3.18 8.68 -4.64
C ASP A 222 3.11 8.32 -6.13
N PRO A 223 3.06 9.30 -7.04
CA PRO A 223 3.06 9.06 -8.49
C PRO A 223 4.41 8.57 -9.01
N ASN A 224 5.37 8.27 -8.13
CA ASN A 224 6.71 7.86 -8.49
C ASN A 224 6.72 6.53 -9.27
N PRO A 225 7.12 6.54 -10.56
CA PRO A 225 7.10 5.35 -11.41
C PRO A 225 8.11 4.27 -10.94
N TYR A 226 9.13 4.66 -10.19
CA TYR A 226 10.10 3.70 -9.64
C TYR A 226 9.50 2.87 -8.50
N VAL A 227 8.58 3.47 -7.73
CA VAL A 227 7.80 2.75 -6.71
C VAL A 227 6.86 1.75 -7.39
N HIS A 228 6.27 2.12 -8.52
CA HIS A 228 5.46 1.21 -9.34
C HIS A 228 6.26 -0.01 -9.78
N ALA A 229 7.39 0.18 -10.44
CA ALA A 229 8.23 -0.93 -10.89
C ALA A 229 8.65 -1.87 -9.74
N LEU A 230 8.94 -1.30 -8.55
CA LEU A 230 9.22 -2.06 -7.34
C LEU A 230 8.01 -2.89 -6.89
N ASN A 231 6.82 -2.29 -6.86
CA ASN A 231 5.60 -2.96 -6.44
C ASN A 231 5.23 -4.11 -7.39
N VAL A 232 5.28 -3.85 -8.69
CA VAL A 232 5.02 -4.87 -9.72
C VAL A 232 6.01 -6.02 -9.60
N CYS A 233 7.30 -5.74 -9.41
CA CYS A 233 8.32 -6.77 -9.18
C CYS A 233 8.01 -7.59 -7.92
N ALA A 234 7.77 -6.94 -6.81
CA ALA A 234 7.55 -7.64 -5.54
C ALA A 234 6.25 -8.47 -5.54
N LEU A 235 5.17 -7.96 -6.12
CA LEU A 235 3.92 -8.71 -6.27
C LEU A 235 4.08 -9.90 -7.23
N SER A 236 4.80 -9.72 -8.35
CA SER A 236 5.10 -10.79 -9.29
C SER A 236 5.91 -11.91 -8.66
N VAL A 237 6.96 -11.57 -7.90
CA VAL A 237 7.75 -12.52 -7.11
C VAL A 237 6.86 -13.24 -6.08
N GLY A 238 5.99 -12.51 -5.40
CA GLY A 238 5.06 -13.10 -4.42
C GLY A 238 4.10 -14.11 -5.04
N ILE A 239 3.56 -13.84 -6.24
CA ILE A 239 2.73 -14.80 -6.98
C ILE A 239 3.56 -16.03 -7.37
N ALA A 240 4.76 -15.82 -7.91
CA ALA A 240 5.65 -16.87 -8.37
C ALA A 240 6.10 -17.82 -7.24
N GLU A 241 6.46 -17.29 -6.08
CA GLU A 241 6.76 -18.06 -4.86
C GLU A 241 5.52 -18.82 -4.36
N GLN A 242 4.33 -18.21 -4.42
CA GLN A 242 3.07 -18.86 -4.01
C GLN A 242 2.72 -20.08 -4.86
N ILE A 243 3.04 -20.04 -6.16
CA ILE A 243 2.78 -21.18 -7.07
C ILE A 243 3.98 -22.12 -7.21
N GLY A 244 5.07 -21.87 -6.48
CA GLY A 244 6.21 -22.76 -6.35
C GLY A 244 7.12 -22.82 -7.57
N LEU A 245 7.36 -21.68 -8.26
CA LEU A 245 8.27 -21.62 -9.39
C LEU A 245 9.75 -21.69 -8.95
N GLU A 246 10.60 -22.15 -9.86
CA GLU A 246 12.04 -22.29 -9.62
C GLU A 246 12.71 -20.92 -9.44
N LYS A 247 13.71 -20.87 -8.56
CA LYS A 247 14.40 -19.63 -8.15
C LYS A 247 14.96 -18.86 -9.35
N GLU A 248 15.59 -19.54 -10.28
CA GLU A 248 16.22 -18.94 -11.46
C GLU A 248 15.18 -18.27 -12.34
N TRP A 249 14.04 -18.92 -12.50
CA TRP A 249 12.92 -18.36 -13.25
C TRP A 249 12.29 -17.15 -12.54
N ILE A 250 12.16 -17.19 -11.22
CA ILE A 250 11.68 -16.05 -10.42
C ILE A 250 12.62 -14.85 -10.54
N GLN A 251 13.93 -15.06 -10.63
CA GLN A 251 14.89 -13.98 -10.82
C GLN A 251 14.73 -13.30 -12.18
N GLU A 252 14.50 -14.08 -13.25
CA GLU A 252 14.22 -13.51 -14.58
C GLU A 252 12.87 -12.78 -14.61
N LEU A 253 11.83 -13.33 -13.98
CA LEU A 253 10.53 -12.67 -13.82
C LEU A 253 10.69 -11.34 -13.07
N ALA A 254 11.43 -11.34 -11.96
CA ALA A 254 11.68 -10.13 -11.17
C ALA A 254 12.37 -9.04 -11.99
N LEU A 255 13.36 -9.43 -12.78
CA LEU A 255 14.04 -8.51 -13.70
C LEU A 255 13.09 -7.98 -14.78
N GLY A 256 12.26 -8.85 -15.37
CA GLY A 256 11.24 -8.48 -16.36
C GLY A 256 10.22 -7.53 -15.76
N ALA A 257 9.76 -7.81 -14.55
CA ALA A 257 8.80 -6.96 -13.84
C ALA A 257 9.37 -5.57 -13.45
N ILE A 258 10.68 -5.46 -13.17
CA ILE A 258 11.35 -4.15 -13.00
C ILE A 258 11.38 -3.38 -14.31
N LEU A 259 11.66 -4.05 -15.41
CA LEU A 259 11.94 -3.43 -16.72
C LEU A 259 10.72 -3.37 -17.65
N HIS A 260 9.53 -3.84 -17.21
CA HIS A 260 8.36 -3.96 -18.08
C HIS A 260 7.98 -2.65 -18.79
N ASP A 261 8.09 -1.53 -18.07
CA ASP A 261 7.75 -0.19 -18.54
C ASP A 261 8.94 0.61 -19.08
N ILE A 262 10.08 -0.02 -19.34
CA ILE A 262 11.30 0.71 -19.74
C ILE A 262 11.11 1.54 -21.03
N GLY A 263 10.21 1.12 -21.90
CA GLY A 263 9.84 1.83 -23.11
C GLY A 263 9.23 3.21 -22.87
N MET A 264 8.63 3.45 -21.69
CA MET A 264 8.13 4.76 -21.29
C MET A 264 9.25 5.80 -21.16
N TYR A 265 10.45 5.37 -20.80
CA TYR A 265 11.63 6.24 -20.58
C TYR A 265 12.39 6.59 -21.87
N LEU A 266 12.00 5.98 -22.99
CA LEU A 266 12.51 6.34 -24.33
C LEU A 266 11.82 7.59 -24.91
N SER A 267 10.95 8.22 -24.15
CA SER A 267 10.22 9.44 -24.53
C SER A 267 10.61 10.59 -23.61
N PRO A 268 10.53 11.86 -24.04
CA PRO A 268 10.85 12.99 -23.18
C PRO A 268 10.07 12.97 -21.88
N SER A 269 10.65 13.44 -20.79
CA SER A 269 10.21 13.38 -19.39
C SER A 269 8.77 13.87 -19.09
N ALA A 270 8.10 14.49 -20.04
CA ALA A 270 6.70 14.91 -19.91
C ALA A 270 5.71 13.76 -19.69
N PHE A 271 6.06 12.52 -20.06
CA PHE A 271 5.19 11.34 -19.89
C PHE A 271 5.06 10.86 -18.44
N LEU A 272 6.06 11.14 -17.63
CA LEU A 272 6.09 10.68 -16.24
C LEU A 272 5.32 11.60 -15.29
N SER A 273 4.84 12.74 -15.77
CA SER A 273 4.05 13.70 -15.00
C SER A 273 2.56 13.44 -15.19
N THR A 274 2.00 12.66 -14.30
CA THR A 274 0.62 12.15 -14.32
C THR A 274 -0.48 13.18 -14.05
N THR A 275 -0.24 14.47 -14.25
CA THR A 275 -1.19 15.54 -13.87
C THR A 275 -1.97 16.17 -15.02
N ALA A 276 -1.73 15.76 -16.25
CA ALA A 276 -2.41 16.31 -17.43
C ALA A 276 -3.10 15.23 -18.26
N VAL A 277 -4.20 15.62 -18.93
CA VAL A 277 -4.85 14.77 -19.94
C VAL A 277 -3.88 14.61 -21.12
N LEU A 278 -3.53 13.37 -21.45
CA LEU A 278 -2.60 13.05 -22.52
C LEU A 278 -3.13 13.52 -23.88
N THR A 279 -2.28 14.17 -24.66
CA THR A 279 -2.50 14.48 -26.08
C THR A 279 -2.60 13.19 -26.91
N LEU A 280 -3.04 13.28 -28.15
CA LEU A 280 -3.12 12.11 -29.03
C LEU A 280 -1.74 11.49 -29.30
N ASP A 281 -0.72 12.32 -29.51
CA ASP A 281 0.67 11.87 -29.70
C ASP A 281 1.21 11.17 -28.43
N GLU A 282 0.92 11.70 -27.26
CA GLU A 282 1.26 11.07 -25.99
C GLU A 282 0.56 9.73 -25.79
N LYS A 283 -0.73 9.63 -26.10
CA LYS A 283 -1.45 8.36 -26.06
C LYS A 283 -0.86 7.33 -27.02
N THR A 284 -0.48 7.73 -28.22
CA THR A 284 0.15 6.84 -29.20
C THR A 284 1.47 6.30 -28.66
N ARG A 285 2.31 7.15 -28.08
CA ARG A 285 3.58 6.72 -27.44
C ARG A 285 3.34 5.84 -26.23
N TYR A 286 2.30 6.13 -25.44
CA TYR A 286 1.92 5.27 -24.32
C TYR A 286 1.59 3.85 -24.81
N TRP A 287 0.81 3.70 -25.87
CA TRP A 287 0.47 2.39 -26.40
C TRP A 287 1.65 1.68 -27.10
N ASP A 288 2.68 2.41 -27.45
CA ASP A 288 3.86 1.91 -28.16
C ASP A 288 5.00 1.47 -27.22
N HIS A 289 4.90 1.84 -25.90
CA HIS A 289 6.00 1.54 -24.97
C HIS A 289 6.30 0.03 -24.83
N PRO A 290 5.33 -0.92 -24.92
CA PRO A 290 5.68 -2.32 -24.82
C PRO A 290 6.56 -2.79 -25.98
N VAL A 291 6.27 -2.31 -27.19
CA VAL A 291 7.07 -2.61 -28.39
C VAL A 291 8.46 -2.01 -28.26
N ARG A 292 8.55 -0.72 -27.97
CA ARG A 292 9.82 -0.01 -27.84
C ARG A 292 10.69 -0.54 -26.69
N GLY A 293 10.05 -0.89 -25.57
CA GLY A 293 10.72 -1.52 -24.42
C GLY A 293 11.29 -2.88 -24.78
N ALA A 294 10.52 -3.71 -25.45
CA ALA A 294 10.96 -5.03 -25.90
C ALA A 294 12.11 -4.94 -26.90
N GLU A 295 12.04 -4.04 -27.89
CA GLU A 295 13.11 -3.80 -28.87
C GLU A 295 14.40 -3.37 -28.20
N LEU A 296 14.34 -2.45 -27.25
CA LEU A 296 15.50 -2.01 -26.46
C LEU A 296 16.11 -3.18 -25.69
N LEU A 297 15.30 -3.98 -25.03
CA LEU A 297 15.74 -5.11 -24.21
C LEU A 297 16.33 -6.23 -25.07
N LEU A 298 15.75 -6.51 -26.23
CA LEU A 298 16.29 -7.47 -27.21
C LEU A 298 17.66 -7.02 -27.73
N ALA A 299 17.87 -5.72 -27.91
CA ALA A 299 19.14 -5.15 -28.34
C ALA A 299 20.18 -5.05 -27.20
N THR A 300 19.79 -5.30 -25.95
CA THR A 300 20.66 -5.17 -24.78
C THR A 300 21.36 -6.50 -24.46
N PRO A 301 22.71 -6.58 -24.55
CA PRO A 301 23.43 -7.81 -24.22
C PRO A 301 23.23 -8.25 -22.76
N GLY A 302 23.09 -9.54 -22.54
CA GLY A 302 23.00 -10.13 -21.21
C GLY A 302 21.64 -10.01 -20.51
N ILE A 303 20.62 -9.55 -21.21
CA ILE A 303 19.22 -9.63 -20.78
C ILE A 303 18.67 -11.03 -21.12
N PRO A 304 18.03 -11.76 -20.16
CA PRO A 304 17.35 -13.03 -20.42
C PRO A 304 16.16 -12.87 -21.38
N GLU A 305 15.85 -13.92 -22.16
CA GLU A 305 14.78 -13.91 -23.17
C GLU A 305 13.39 -13.61 -22.57
N LEU A 306 13.13 -14.02 -21.34
CA LEU A 306 11.88 -13.74 -20.65
C LEU A 306 11.60 -12.25 -20.47
N VAL A 307 12.63 -11.43 -20.29
CA VAL A 307 12.51 -10.01 -19.94
C VAL A 307 11.86 -9.16 -21.07
N PRO A 308 12.36 -9.22 -22.32
CA PRO A 308 11.71 -8.51 -23.43
C PRO A 308 10.30 -9.06 -23.73
N ILE A 309 10.04 -10.36 -23.48
CA ILE A 309 8.70 -10.94 -23.63
C ILE A 309 7.75 -10.30 -22.63
N ILE A 310 8.13 -10.16 -21.36
CA ILE A 310 7.29 -9.49 -20.35
C ILE A 310 7.05 -8.03 -20.74
N ALA A 311 8.07 -7.30 -21.16
CA ALA A 311 7.92 -5.91 -21.59
C ALA A 311 6.95 -5.76 -22.78
N TYR A 312 6.94 -6.70 -23.70
CA TYR A 312 6.02 -6.69 -24.84
C TYR A 312 4.60 -7.08 -24.47
N GLU A 313 4.40 -8.07 -23.58
CA GLU A 313 3.13 -8.73 -23.36
C GLU A 313 2.33 -8.24 -22.14
N HIS A 314 2.91 -7.45 -21.23
CA HIS A 314 2.29 -7.16 -19.94
C HIS A 314 0.93 -6.44 -20.02
N HIS A 315 0.61 -5.82 -21.16
CA HIS A 315 -0.72 -5.24 -21.45
C HIS A 315 -1.59 -6.09 -22.38
N LEU A 316 -1.13 -7.29 -22.75
CA LEU A 316 -1.99 -8.24 -23.47
C LEU A 316 -2.90 -8.97 -22.46
N HIS A 317 -4.15 -9.12 -22.84
CA HIS A 317 -5.14 -9.83 -22.07
C HIS A 317 -5.08 -11.33 -22.33
N TYR A 318 -5.49 -12.12 -21.38
CA TYR A 318 -5.53 -13.58 -21.50
C TYR A 318 -6.40 -14.06 -22.70
N ASP A 319 -7.44 -13.30 -23.07
CA ASP A 319 -8.28 -13.57 -24.25
C ASP A 319 -7.67 -13.10 -25.59
N GLY A 320 -6.43 -12.64 -25.58
CA GLY A 320 -5.68 -12.17 -26.75
C GLY A 320 -5.97 -10.73 -27.17
N LYS A 321 -6.77 -9.98 -26.38
CA LYS A 321 -6.98 -8.55 -26.57
C LYS A 321 -5.88 -7.73 -25.87
N GLY A 322 -6.10 -6.42 -25.75
CA GLY A 322 -5.12 -5.50 -25.16
C GLY A 322 -4.20 -4.90 -26.22
N PHE A 323 -3.02 -4.47 -25.76
CA PHE A 323 -2.02 -3.88 -26.67
C PHE A 323 -0.59 -4.38 -26.36
N PRO A 324 0.32 -4.39 -27.34
CA PRO A 324 0.12 -4.02 -28.73
C PRO A 324 -0.80 -5.03 -29.46
N ALA A 325 -1.53 -4.53 -30.46
CA ALA A 325 -2.47 -5.35 -31.23
C ALA A 325 -1.77 -6.54 -31.88
N GLN A 326 -2.26 -7.75 -31.64
CA GLN A 326 -1.68 -8.99 -32.16
C GLN A 326 -2.26 -9.31 -33.53
N GLN A 327 -1.40 -9.57 -34.52
CA GLN A 327 -1.83 -10.04 -35.84
C GLN A 327 -2.32 -11.49 -35.82
N ARG A 328 -1.82 -12.31 -34.89
CA ARG A 328 -2.23 -13.69 -34.67
C ARG A 328 -2.31 -13.96 -33.18
N PRO A 329 -3.41 -14.54 -32.66
CA PRO A 329 -3.50 -15.00 -31.29
C PRO A 329 -2.37 -16.01 -31.00
N ARG A 330 -1.72 -15.84 -29.85
CA ARG A 330 -0.74 -16.80 -29.32
C ARG A 330 -0.98 -16.98 -27.84
N GLU A 331 -0.50 -18.07 -27.28
CA GLU A 331 -0.45 -18.21 -25.84
C GLU A 331 0.54 -17.21 -25.25
N LEU A 332 0.12 -16.50 -24.20
CA LEU A 332 0.96 -15.55 -23.50
C LEU A 332 1.95 -16.27 -22.59
N ASN A 333 3.11 -15.68 -22.42
CA ASN A 333 4.09 -16.21 -21.50
C ASN A 333 3.59 -16.14 -20.05
N LEU A 334 3.90 -17.15 -19.25
CA LEU A 334 3.53 -17.22 -17.85
C LEU A 334 4.00 -15.99 -17.06
N GLY A 335 5.23 -15.52 -17.31
CA GLY A 335 5.79 -14.32 -16.67
C GLY A 335 5.02 -13.05 -17.01
N SER A 336 4.61 -12.90 -18.25
CA SER A 336 3.80 -11.77 -18.71
C SER A 336 2.42 -11.76 -18.05
N MET A 337 1.78 -12.94 -17.95
CA MET A 337 0.48 -13.07 -17.26
C MET A 337 0.58 -12.74 -15.75
N ILE A 338 1.67 -13.13 -15.10
CA ILE A 338 1.93 -12.78 -13.69
C ILE A 338 2.17 -11.28 -13.56
N ALA A 339 3.04 -10.71 -14.41
CA ALA A 339 3.34 -9.28 -14.38
C ALA A 339 2.10 -8.42 -14.65
N SER A 340 1.24 -8.81 -15.60
CA SER A 340 -0.03 -8.13 -15.91
C SER A 340 -0.98 -8.08 -14.72
N ILE A 341 -1.08 -9.15 -13.93
CA ILE A 341 -1.89 -9.16 -12.70
C ILE A 341 -1.33 -8.18 -11.67
N ALA A 342 -0.01 -8.19 -11.47
CA ALA A 342 0.68 -7.33 -10.51
C ALA A 342 0.59 -5.85 -10.92
N ASP A 343 0.81 -5.55 -12.20
CA ASP A 343 0.72 -4.22 -12.78
C ASP A 343 -0.69 -3.64 -12.66
N THR A 344 -1.71 -4.40 -13.07
CA THR A 344 -3.11 -3.96 -12.96
C THR A 344 -3.50 -3.71 -11.51
N TYR A 345 -3.07 -4.56 -10.58
CA TYR A 345 -3.36 -4.36 -9.16
C TYR A 345 -2.74 -3.07 -8.65
N ASP A 346 -1.45 -2.82 -8.89
CA ASP A 346 -0.78 -1.60 -8.43
C ASP A 346 -1.38 -0.35 -9.08
N ASN A 347 -1.69 -0.41 -10.37
CA ASN A 347 -2.29 0.70 -11.12
C ASN A 347 -3.68 1.10 -10.57
N LEU A 348 -4.52 0.15 -10.21
CA LEU A 348 -5.84 0.42 -9.61
C LEU A 348 -5.74 0.96 -8.17
N ARG A 349 -4.62 0.74 -7.51
CA ARG A 349 -4.34 1.17 -6.13
C ARG A 349 -3.64 2.54 -6.06
N ARG A 350 -3.40 3.19 -7.20
CA ARG A 350 -2.73 4.50 -7.30
C ARG A 350 -3.72 5.60 -7.63
N ASP A 351 -3.53 6.78 -7.02
CA ASP A 351 -4.25 7.98 -7.43
C ASP A 351 -3.75 8.46 -8.80
N ARG A 352 -4.68 8.71 -9.70
CA ARG A 352 -4.45 9.31 -11.02
C ARG A 352 -5.39 10.52 -11.20
N PRO A 353 -5.08 11.46 -12.09
CA PRO A 353 -5.96 12.62 -12.32
C PRO A 353 -7.40 12.24 -12.65
N GLU A 354 -7.58 11.14 -13.38
CA GLU A 354 -8.88 10.66 -13.86
C GLU A 354 -9.52 9.61 -12.94
N GLN A 355 -8.77 9.04 -11.98
CA GLN A 355 -9.22 7.94 -11.14
C GLN A 355 -8.56 7.96 -9.77
N LYS A 356 -9.37 8.01 -8.72
CA LYS A 356 -8.88 7.79 -7.35
C LYS A 356 -8.53 6.33 -7.12
N ALA A 357 -7.48 6.10 -6.30
CA ALA A 357 -7.06 4.78 -5.88
C ALA A 357 -8.23 3.99 -5.28
N LEU A 358 -8.47 2.79 -5.79
CA LEU A 358 -9.46 1.88 -5.25
C LEU A 358 -8.99 1.27 -3.93
N SER A 359 -9.89 0.90 -3.05
CA SER A 359 -9.57 0.04 -1.91
C SER A 359 -9.15 -1.36 -2.39
N MET A 360 -8.48 -2.12 -1.56
CA MET A 360 -8.09 -3.51 -1.87
C MET A 360 -9.30 -4.35 -2.31
N ALA A 361 -10.41 -4.24 -1.60
CA ALA A 361 -11.63 -4.99 -1.91
C ALA A 361 -12.24 -4.56 -3.25
N GLU A 362 -12.29 -3.24 -3.53
CA GLU A 362 -12.76 -2.71 -4.81
C GLU A 362 -11.83 -3.15 -5.97
N THR A 363 -10.51 -3.12 -5.76
CA THR A 363 -9.52 -3.58 -6.73
C THR A 363 -9.71 -5.06 -7.05
N LEU A 364 -9.79 -5.92 -6.04
CA LEU A 364 -10.01 -7.35 -6.26
C LEU A 364 -11.36 -7.64 -6.92
N ASN A 365 -12.40 -6.87 -6.60
CA ASN A 365 -13.71 -7.00 -7.24
C ASN A 365 -13.66 -6.57 -8.71
N ALA A 366 -12.99 -5.46 -9.02
CA ALA A 366 -12.80 -5.01 -10.41
C ALA A 366 -12.01 -6.04 -11.22
N MET A 367 -10.88 -6.51 -10.69
CA MET A 367 -10.05 -7.51 -11.36
C MET A 367 -10.76 -8.88 -11.50
N ASN A 368 -11.63 -9.23 -10.57
CA ASN A 368 -12.39 -10.49 -10.65
C ASN A 368 -13.36 -10.53 -11.83
N GLN A 369 -13.83 -9.37 -12.31
CA GLN A 369 -14.65 -9.28 -13.54
C GLN A 369 -13.85 -9.60 -14.81
N GLY A 370 -12.53 -9.40 -14.77
CA GLY A 370 -11.59 -9.72 -15.84
C GLY A 370 -11.05 -11.15 -15.78
N ALA A 371 -11.37 -11.95 -14.76
CA ALA A 371 -10.88 -13.32 -14.64
C ALA A 371 -11.40 -14.20 -15.81
N GLY A 372 -10.49 -14.84 -16.54
CA GLY A 372 -10.79 -15.61 -17.75
C GLY A 372 -10.89 -14.77 -19.03
N LYS A 373 -10.72 -13.45 -18.94
CA LYS A 373 -10.65 -12.51 -20.08
C LYS A 373 -9.33 -11.74 -20.05
N ASP A 374 -9.17 -10.85 -19.07
CA ASP A 374 -7.98 -10.04 -18.92
C ASP A 374 -6.86 -10.84 -18.26
N PHE A 375 -7.22 -11.72 -17.31
CA PHE A 375 -6.28 -12.50 -16.49
C PHE A 375 -6.50 -14.00 -16.62
N HIS A 376 -5.40 -14.76 -16.63
CA HIS A 376 -5.46 -16.21 -16.50
C HIS A 376 -6.13 -16.59 -15.16
N PRO A 377 -7.22 -17.38 -15.19
CA PRO A 377 -8.08 -17.57 -14.00
C PRO A 377 -7.38 -18.21 -12.80
N LEU A 378 -6.46 -19.17 -13.05
CA LEU A 378 -5.71 -19.83 -11.97
C LEU A 378 -4.64 -18.91 -11.37
N LEU A 379 -3.95 -18.12 -12.18
CA LEU A 379 -2.97 -17.14 -11.69
C LEU A 379 -3.64 -16.04 -10.87
N PHE A 380 -4.76 -15.52 -11.36
CA PHE A 380 -5.54 -14.55 -10.60
C PHE A 380 -6.09 -15.15 -9.29
N LYS A 381 -6.51 -16.43 -9.30
CA LYS A 381 -6.87 -17.14 -8.07
C LYS A 381 -5.68 -17.21 -7.10
N ALA A 382 -4.50 -17.61 -7.57
CA ALA A 382 -3.29 -17.66 -6.73
C ALA A 382 -2.95 -16.30 -6.13
N PHE A 383 -2.99 -15.22 -6.94
CA PHE A 383 -2.82 -13.86 -6.45
C PHE A 383 -3.85 -13.47 -5.38
N ARG A 384 -5.13 -13.74 -5.62
CA ARG A 384 -6.21 -13.47 -4.65
C ARG A 384 -6.02 -14.26 -3.35
N ASP A 385 -5.57 -15.50 -3.45
CA ASP A 385 -5.28 -16.35 -2.28
C ASP A 385 -4.04 -15.83 -1.52
N LEU A 386 -3.01 -15.33 -2.23
CA LEU A 386 -1.87 -14.62 -1.64
C LEU A 386 -2.33 -13.38 -0.85
N VAL A 387 -3.14 -12.52 -1.46
CA VAL A 387 -3.69 -11.32 -0.82
C VAL A 387 -4.50 -11.68 0.43
N LYS A 388 -5.35 -12.72 0.35
CA LYS A 388 -6.14 -13.22 1.49
C LYS A 388 -5.26 -13.79 2.60
N ALA A 389 -4.21 -14.55 2.26
CA ALA A 389 -3.27 -15.08 3.24
C ALA A 389 -2.53 -13.97 3.98
N GLN A 390 -2.11 -12.91 3.28
CA GLN A 390 -1.52 -11.73 3.90
C GLN A 390 -2.51 -10.97 4.79
N ALA A 391 -3.80 -11.03 4.49
CA ALA A 391 -4.88 -10.47 5.32
C ALA A 391 -5.25 -11.37 6.51
N ALA A 392 -5.09 -12.68 6.41
CA ALA A 392 -5.48 -13.66 7.44
C ALA A 392 -4.39 -13.88 8.50
N ASN A 393 -3.12 -13.61 8.18
CA ASN A 393 -1.99 -13.66 9.13
C ASN A 393 -1.93 -12.39 10.01
N GLN A 394 -3.11 -11.84 10.29
CA GLN A 394 -3.37 -10.69 11.15
C GLN A 394 -3.88 -11.12 12.51
#